data_b3611eb43e45f9d360c3ec82991a7c22
#
_entry.id   b3611eb43e45f9d360c3ec82991a7c22
#
_cell.length_a   1.000
_cell.length_b   1.000
_cell.length_c   1.000
_cell.angle_alpha   90.00
_cell.angle_beta   90.00
_cell.angle_gamma   90.00
#
_symmetry.space_group_name_H-M   'P 1'
#
loop_
_entity.id
_entity.type
_entity.pdbx_description
1 polymer ?
#
loop_
_entity_poly.entity_id
_entity_poly.type
_entity_poly.pdbx_seq_one_letter_code
_entity_poly.pdbx_strand_id
1 'polypeptide(L)'
;MDKSINSMLSAIEIYNKPNFSYREETFAILAVNSWELLLKAFLLKKCSYKMDNLYIMESILKKNGEKSTRKKPKLNRAKNPMTIGIYEVIKKIEEKGTIISENLKNSIEALIELRDNAIHFHNEKEISKELQELG
;
A
#
# COMPACT_ATOMS: atom_id res chain seq x y z
N MET A 1 7.20 -0.69 -12.68
CA MET A 1 8.57 -0.73 -12.11
C MET A 1 9.16 0.66 -11.90
N ASP A 2 9.11 1.55 -12.86
CA ASP A 2 9.68 2.90 -12.74
C ASP A 2 9.14 3.72 -11.57
N LYS A 3 7.83 3.61 -11.30
CA LYS A 3 7.21 4.28 -10.14
C LYS A 3 7.75 3.78 -8.81
N SER A 4 8.03 2.48 -8.70
CA SER A 4 8.64 1.89 -7.51
C SER A 4 10.06 2.41 -7.30
N ILE A 5 10.87 2.41 -8.37
CA ILE A 5 12.24 2.92 -8.34
C ILE A 5 12.26 4.41 -7.95
N ASN A 6 11.41 5.22 -8.59
CA ASN A 6 11.32 6.65 -8.31
C ASN A 6 10.86 6.92 -6.86
N SER A 7 9.93 6.15 -6.33
CA SER A 7 9.50 6.25 -4.94
C SER A 7 10.65 5.94 -3.98
N MET A 8 11.43 4.89 -4.25
CA MET A 8 12.58 4.53 -3.42
C MET A 8 13.69 5.57 -3.50
N LEU A 9 14.00 6.09 -4.68
CA LEU A 9 14.99 7.17 -4.85
C LEU A 9 14.57 8.43 -4.08
N SER A 10 13.29 8.79 -4.14
CA SER A 10 12.75 9.91 -3.37
C SER A 10 12.86 9.67 -1.86
N ALA A 11 12.61 8.45 -1.40
CA ALA A 11 12.77 8.07 0.00
C ALA A 11 14.21 8.26 0.47
N ILE A 12 15.19 7.79 -0.31
CA ILE A 12 16.62 7.90 0.01
C ILE A 12 17.06 9.36 0.02
N GLU A 13 16.64 10.17 -0.96
CA GLU A 13 16.94 11.60 -1.03
C GLU A 13 16.44 12.33 0.21
N ILE A 14 15.21 12.09 0.61
CA ILE A 14 14.60 12.72 1.77
C ILE A 14 15.30 12.29 3.06
N TYR A 15 15.64 11.02 3.19
CA TYR A 15 16.37 10.50 4.34
C TYR A 15 17.73 11.17 4.51
N ASN A 16 18.43 11.45 3.41
CA ASN A 16 19.76 12.07 3.41
C ASN A 16 19.74 13.61 3.41
N LYS A 17 18.56 14.22 3.28
CA LYS A 17 18.44 15.68 3.21
C LYS A 17 18.62 16.32 4.59
N PRO A 18 19.60 17.21 4.77
CA PRO A 18 19.79 17.88 6.07
C PRO A 18 18.62 18.81 6.41
N ASN A 19 18.30 18.90 7.68
CA ASN A 19 17.26 19.81 8.21
C ASN A 19 15.85 19.62 7.62
N PHE A 20 15.55 18.43 7.10
CA PHE A 20 14.22 18.11 6.61
C PHE A 20 13.33 17.67 7.78
N SER A 21 12.28 18.44 8.06
CA SER A 21 11.25 18.08 9.03
C SER A 21 10.48 16.84 8.56
N TYR A 22 10.13 15.94 9.49
CA TYR A 22 9.40 14.70 9.18
C TYR A 22 10.16 13.75 8.24
N ARG A 23 11.47 13.75 8.30
CA ARG A 23 12.34 12.91 7.48
C ARG A 23 12.00 11.43 7.58
N GLU A 24 11.90 10.92 8.80
CA GLU A 24 11.65 9.50 9.05
C GLU A 24 10.26 9.09 8.58
N GLU A 25 9.27 9.91 8.85
CA GLU A 25 7.88 9.69 8.45
C GLU A 25 7.72 9.67 6.94
N THR A 26 8.28 10.64 6.26
CA THR A 26 8.23 10.73 4.80
C THR A 26 9.00 9.59 4.14
N PHE A 27 10.17 9.24 4.68
CA PHE A 27 10.93 8.08 4.25
C PHE A 27 10.11 6.80 4.35
N ALA A 28 9.48 6.55 5.50
CA ALA A 28 8.67 5.35 5.73
C ALA A 28 7.50 5.25 4.75
N ILE A 29 6.78 6.34 4.50
CA ILE A 29 5.67 6.40 3.56
C ILE A 29 6.14 6.05 2.14
N LEU A 30 7.22 6.68 1.68
CA LEU A 30 7.76 6.46 0.34
C LEU A 30 8.37 5.07 0.18
N ALA A 31 9.03 4.55 1.21
CA ALA A 31 9.61 3.21 1.18
C ALA A 31 8.52 2.12 1.12
N VAL A 32 7.47 2.23 1.94
CA VAL A 32 6.33 1.30 1.89
C VAL A 32 5.64 1.37 0.53
N ASN A 33 5.41 2.57 0.00
CA ASN A 33 4.83 2.76 -1.33
C ASN A 33 5.69 2.10 -2.42
N SER A 34 7.01 2.24 -2.33
CA SER A 34 7.94 1.60 -3.27
C SER A 34 7.82 0.08 -3.24
N TRP A 35 7.81 -0.53 -2.05
CA TRP A 35 7.66 -1.97 -1.90
C TRP A 35 6.31 -2.46 -2.40
N GLU A 36 5.23 -1.75 -2.09
CA GLU A 36 3.90 -2.10 -2.56
C GLU A 36 3.82 -2.09 -4.08
N LEU A 37 4.34 -1.06 -4.72
CA LEU A 37 4.37 -0.95 -6.18
C LEU A 37 5.23 -2.05 -6.82
N LEU A 38 6.38 -2.36 -6.24
CA LEU A 38 7.27 -3.41 -6.73
C LEU A 38 6.61 -4.79 -6.65
N LEU A 39 6.02 -5.11 -5.51
CA LEU A 39 5.35 -6.39 -5.30
C LEU A 39 4.11 -6.54 -6.18
N LYS A 40 3.35 -5.47 -6.37
CA LYS A 40 2.21 -5.45 -7.31
C LYS A 40 2.67 -5.68 -8.75
N ALA A 41 3.76 -5.04 -9.17
CA ALA A 41 4.34 -5.24 -10.50
C ALA A 41 4.82 -6.69 -10.69
N PHE A 42 5.43 -7.27 -9.66
CA PHE A 42 5.87 -8.67 -9.68
C PHE A 42 4.68 -9.64 -9.77
N LEU A 43 3.65 -9.45 -8.98
CA LEU A 43 2.43 -10.24 -9.03
C LEU A 43 1.77 -10.13 -10.40
N LEU A 44 1.66 -8.94 -10.94
CA LEU A 44 1.07 -8.68 -12.25
C LEU A 44 1.82 -9.43 -13.36
N LYS A 45 3.15 -9.41 -13.31
CA LYS A 45 3.98 -10.17 -14.25
C LYS A 45 3.71 -11.68 -14.14
N LYS A 46 3.60 -12.21 -12.93
CA LYS A 46 3.26 -13.63 -12.70
C LYS A 46 1.87 -14.01 -13.19
N CYS A 47 0.93 -13.09 -13.20
CA CYS A 47 -0.44 -13.28 -13.66
C CYS A 47 -0.65 -12.86 -15.12
N SER A 48 0.39 -12.84 -15.93
CA SER A 48 0.34 -12.47 -17.36
C SER A 48 -0.29 -11.09 -17.59
N TYR A 49 0.00 -10.15 -16.71
CA TYR A 49 -0.47 -8.75 -16.75
C TYR A 49 -2.00 -8.58 -16.67
N LYS A 50 -2.69 -9.52 -16.07
CA LYS A 50 -4.14 -9.41 -15.83
C LYS A 50 -4.41 -8.57 -14.58
N MET A 51 -4.90 -7.37 -14.78
CA MET A 51 -5.16 -6.39 -13.70
C MET A 51 -6.18 -6.88 -12.66
N ASP A 52 -7.09 -7.76 -13.02
CA ASP A 52 -8.08 -8.32 -12.08
C ASP A 52 -7.45 -8.96 -10.84
N ASN A 53 -6.20 -9.42 -10.95
CA ASN A 53 -5.47 -9.98 -9.83
C ASN A 53 -5.06 -8.94 -8.77
N LEU A 54 -5.02 -7.65 -9.14
CA LEU A 54 -4.71 -6.55 -8.23
C LEU A 54 -5.96 -5.88 -7.66
N TYR A 55 -7.13 -6.14 -8.21
CA TYR A 55 -8.37 -5.51 -7.77
C TYR A 55 -9.01 -6.30 -6.62
N ILE A 56 -9.68 -5.56 -5.73
CA ILE A 56 -10.62 -6.15 -4.78
C ILE A 56 -11.87 -6.50 -5.58
N MET A 57 -12.21 -7.77 -5.63
CA MET A 57 -13.35 -8.26 -6.42
C MET A 57 -14.58 -8.44 -5.53
N GLU A 58 -15.74 -8.12 -6.07
CA GLU A 58 -17.03 -8.36 -5.43
C GLU A 58 -17.98 -9.12 -6.33
N SER A 59 -18.90 -9.86 -5.75
CA SER A 59 -19.89 -10.62 -6.50
C SER A 59 -20.92 -9.70 -7.16
N ILE A 60 -21.26 -10.00 -8.42
CA ILE A 60 -22.35 -9.32 -9.11
C ILE A 60 -23.66 -9.90 -8.60
N LEU A 61 -24.61 -9.02 -8.21
CA LEU A 61 -25.94 -9.44 -7.77
C LEU A 61 -26.81 -9.82 -8.97
N LYS A 62 -27.55 -10.93 -8.85
CA LYS A 62 -28.59 -11.33 -9.80
C LYS A 62 -29.83 -10.43 -9.62
N LYS A 63 -30.74 -10.44 -10.59
CA LYS A 63 -32.01 -9.68 -10.52
C LYS A 63 -32.85 -9.99 -9.29
N ASN A 64 -32.74 -11.22 -8.74
CA ASN A 64 -33.43 -11.68 -7.53
C ASN A 64 -32.70 -11.32 -6.21
N GLY A 65 -31.58 -10.59 -6.25
CA GLY A 65 -30.76 -10.22 -5.10
C GLY A 65 -29.74 -11.28 -4.66
N GLU A 66 -29.71 -12.46 -5.27
CA GLU A 66 -28.72 -13.48 -4.97
C GLU A 66 -27.35 -13.16 -5.60
N LYS A 67 -26.28 -13.63 -4.93
CA LYS A 67 -24.92 -13.47 -5.44
C LYS A 67 -24.68 -14.35 -6.66
N SER A 68 -24.21 -13.76 -7.76
CA SER A 68 -23.76 -14.49 -8.94
C SER A 68 -22.37 -15.10 -8.70
N THR A 69 -22.01 -16.12 -9.49
CA THR A 69 -20.64 -16.63 -9.58
C THR A 69 -19.70 -15.66 -10.28
N ARG A 70 -20.24 -14.72 -11.05
CA ARG A 70 -19.46 -13.66 -11.70
C ARG A 70 -19.04 -12.62 -10.69
N LYS A 71 -17.83 -12.08 -10.88
CA LYS A 71 -17.26 -11.05 -10.04
C LYS A 71 -16.88 -9.82 -10.86
N LYS A 72 -16.89 -8.68 -10.22
CA LYS A 72 -16.45 -7.40 -10.79
C LYS A 72 -15.53 -6.67 -9.81
N PRO A 73 -14.67 -5.75 -10.28
CA PRO A 73 -13.88 -4.92 -9.37
C PRO A 73 -14.78 -4.05 -8.48
N LYS A 74 -14.44 -4.02 -7.20
CA LYS A 74 -15.09 -3.10 -6.25
C LYS A 74 -14.60 -1.68 -6.52
N LEU A 75 -15.52 -0.74 -6.63
CA LEU A 75 -15.22 0.66 -6.90
C LEU A 75 -15.23 1.50 -5.62
N ASN A 76 -14.34 2.49 -5.55
CA ASN A 76 -14.36 3.50 -4.50
C ASN A 76 -15.40 4.59 -4.81
N ARG A 77 -15.50 5.61 -3.95
CA ARG A 77 -16.44 6.73 -4.15
C ARG A 77 -16.25 7.49 -5.45
N ALA A 78 -15.01 7.56 -5.94
CA ALA A 78 -14.67 8.19 -7.22
C ALA A 78 -14.86 7.25 -8.44
N LYS A 79 -15.47 6.06 -8.22
CA LYS A 79 -15.71 5.01 -9.22
C LYS A 79 -14.43 4.43 -9.85
N ASN A 80 -13.33 4.48 -9.12
CA ASN A 80 -12.09 3.81 -9.52
C ASN A 80 -12.00 2.43 -8.87
N PRO A 81 -11.47 1.42 -9.57
CA PRO A 81 -11.25 0.10 -8.98
C PRO A 81 -10.36 0.18 -7.73
N MET A 82 -10.80 -0.47 -6.67
CA MET A 82 -10.00 -0.59 -5.44
C MET A 82 -8.97 -1.71 -5.61
N THR A 83 -7.74 -1.45 -5.18
CA THR A 83 -6.65 -2.42 -5.25
C THR A 83 -6.40 -3.07 -3.89
N ILE A 84 -5.88 -4.30 -3.92
CA ILE A 84 -5.50 -5.05 -2.72
C ILE A 84 -4.31 -4.39 -2.01
N GLY A 85 -4.21 -4.56 -0.70
CA GLY A 85 -3.09 -4.07 0.10
C GLY A 85 -1.86 -4.97 0.00
N ILE A 86 -0.75 -4.51 0.57
CA ILE A 86 0.56 -5.17 0.47
C ILE A 86 0.55 -6.60 1.03
N TYR A 87 -0.12 -6.85 2.14
CA TYR A 87 -0.19 -8.20 2.75
C TYR A 87 -0.93 -9.20 1.85
N GLU A 88 -1.99 -8.78 1.20
CA GLU A 88 -2.74 -9.60 0.26
C GLU A 88 -1.92 -9.86 -1.01
N VAL A 89 -1.13 -8.88 -1.46
CA VAL A 89 -0.19 -9.06 -2.58
C VAL A 89 0.84 -10.12 -2.25
N ILE A 90 1.45 -10.08 -1.07
CA ILE A 90 2.43 -11.07 -0.61
C ILE A 90 1.80 -12.47 -0.60
N LYS A 91 0.61 -12.59 -0.03
CA LYS A 91 -0.13 -13.85 0.01
C LYS A 91 -0.37 -14.42 -1.38
N LYS A 92 -0.83 -13.61 -2.32
CA LYS A 92 -1.07 -14.04 -3.71
C LYS A 92 0.21 -14.44 -4.42
N ILE A 93 1.32 -13.74 -4.19
CA ILE A 93 2.62 -14.11 -4.74
C ILE A 93 3.05 -15.49 -4.23
N GLU A 94 2.89 -15.76 -2.96
CA GLU A 94 3.21 -17.06 -2.37
C GLU A 94 2.32 -18.19 -2.89
N GLU A 95 1.04 -17.93 -3.08
CA GLU A 95 0.09 -18.87 -3.71
C GLU A 95 0.50 -19.22 -5.14
N LYS A 96 1.21 -18.34 -5.84
CA LYS A 96 1.75 -18.55 -7.19
C LYS A 96 3.11 -19.29 -7.20
N GLY A 97 3.57 -19.75 -6.05
CA GLY A 97 4.76 -20.58 -5.93
C GLY A 97 6.07 -19.86 -5.66
N THR A 98 6.05 -18.53 -5.50
CA THR A 98 7.26 -17.79 -5.11
C THR A 98 7.29 -17.63 -3.60
N ILE A 99 8.35 -18.11 -2.97
CA ILE A 99 8.56 -17.99 -1.53
C ILE A 99 9.25 -16.66 -1.25
N ILE A 100 8.61 -15.81 -0.43
CA ILE A 100 9.21 -14.58 0.08
C ILE A 100 9.86 -14.90 1.42
N SER A 101 11.13 -14.50 1.58
CA SER A 101 11.86 -14.78 2.82
C SER A 101 11.20 -14.12 4.04
N GLU A 102 11.26 -14.79 5.18
CA GLU A 102 10.75 -14.23 6.45
C GLU A 102 11.45 -12.92 6.81
N ASN A 103 12.76 -12.80 6.52
CA ASN A 103 13.49 -11.56 6.77
C ASN A 103 12.94 -10.39 5.97
N LEU A 104 12.59 -10.60 4.71
CA LEU A 104 11.99 -9.57 3.87
C LEU A 104 10.59 -9.20 4.36
N LYS A 105 9.75 -10.19 4.72
CA LYS A 105 8.43 -9.95 5.29
C LYS A 105 8.52 -9.13 6.58
N ASN A 106 9.43 -9.49 7.47
CA ASN A 106 9.64 -8.78 8.74
C ASN A 106 10.12 -7.35 8.51
N SER A 107 10.99 -7.14 7.53
CA SER A 107 11.47 -5.80 7.17
C SER A 107 10.35 -4.92 6.61
N ILE A 108 9.49 -5.46 5.76
CA ILE A 108 8.32 -4.76 5.22
C ILE A 108 7.33 -4.43 6.34
N GLU A 109 7.08 -5.38 7.23
CA GLU A 109 6.20 -5.19 8.38
C GLU A 109 6.72 -4.07 9.30
N ALA A 110 8.01 -4.06 9.59
CA ALA A 110 8.65 -3.00 10.38
C ALA A 110 8.51 -1.62 9.72
N LEU A 111 8.65 -1.52 8.40
CA LEU A 111 8.44 -0.27 7.67
C LEU A 111 6.98 0.18 7.72
N ILE A 112 6.03 -0.74 7.63
CA ILE A 112 4.60 -0.44 7.74
C ILE A 112 4.26 0.07 9.13
N GLU A 113 4.77 -0.57 10.17
CA GLU A 113 4.60 -0.10 11.55
C GLU A 113 5.18 1.30 11.77
N LEU A 114 6.37 1.55 11.23
CA LEU A 114 7.00 2.87 11.31
C LEU A 114 6.15 3.93 10.60
N ARG A 115 5.62 3.64 9.43
CA ARG A 115 4.71 4.54 8.70
C ARG A 115 3.45 4.82 9.49
N ASP A 116 2.80 3.78 10.00
CA ASP A 116 1.51 3.91 10.70
C ASP A 116 1.67 4.69 12.00
N ASN A 117 2.73 4.41 12.76
CA ASN A 117 3.06 5.15 13.99
C ASN A 117 3.39 6.61 13.69
N ALA A 118 4.15 6.88 12.64
CA ALA A 118 4.51 8.22 12.22
C ALA A 118 3.28 9.06 11.84
N ILE A 119 2.38 8.51 11.04
CA ILE A 119 1.15 9.17 10.62
C ILE A 119 0.26 9.46 11.84
N HIS A 120 0.09 8.48 12.74
CA HIS A 120 -0.72 8.64 13.95
C HIS A 120 -0.14 9.73 14.87
N PHE A 121 1.16 9.69 15.14
CA PHE A 121 1.84 10.68 15.97
C PHE A 121 1.75 12.10 15.39
N HIS A 122 1.89 12.25 14.10
CA HIS A 122 1.78 13.53 13.41
C HIS A 122 0.36 14.11 13.54
N ASN A 123 -0.66 13.29 13.33
CA ASN A 123 -2.06 13.70 13.46
C ASN A 123 -2.39 14.14 14.91
N GLU A 124 -1.93 13.41 15.92
CA GLU A 124 -2.11 13.79 17.33
C GLU A 124 -1.45 15.14 17.63
N LYS A 125 -0.27 15.37 17.11
CA LYS A 125 0.47 16.62 17.31
C LYS A 125 -0.22 17.82 16.67
N GLU A 126 -0.77 17.66 15.48
CA GLU A 126 -1.54 18.71 14.82
C GLU A 126 -2.84 19.03 15.56
N ILE A 127 -3.59 18.00 15.95
CA ILE A 127 -4.81 18.16 16.73
C ILE A 127 -4.54 18.88 18.05
N SER A 128 -3.49 18.48 18.75
CA SER A 128 -3.07 19.12 20.01
C SER A 128 -2.73 20.60 19.82
N LYS A 129 -2.05 20.93 18.73
CA LYS A 129 -1.71 22.31 18.39
C LYS A 129 -2.96 23.14 18.09
N GLU A 130 -3.86 22.62 17.28
CA GLU A 130 -5.15 23.28 16.96
C GLU A 130 -5.98 23.50 18.22
N LEU A 131 -6.05 22.54 19.13
CA LEU A 131 -6.76 22.68 20.41
C LEU A 131 -6.14 23.76 21.31
N GLN A 132 -4.82 23.90 21.29
CA GLN A 132 -4.12 24.96 22.04
C GLN A 132 -4.39 26.35 21.45
N GLU A 133 -4.51 26.44 20.13
CA GLU A 133 -4.82 27.71 19.45
C GLU A 133 -6.28 28.16 19.67
N LEU A 134 -7.20 27.22 19.93
CA LEU A 134 -8.60 27.50 20.25
C LEU A 134 -8.84 27.85 21.73
N GLY A 135 -7.92 27.52 22.59
CA GLY A 135 -7.99 27.81 24.03
C GLY A 135 -7.34 29.09 24.40
#